data_eee011a51072b13afd4fcdc4d157cf01
#
_entry.id   eee011a51072b13afd4fcdc4d157cf01
#
_cell.length_a   1.000
_cell.length_b   1.000
_cell.length_c   1.000
_cell.angle_alpha   90.00
_cell.angle_beta   90.00
_cell.angle_gamma   90.00
#
_symmetry.space_group_name_H-M   'P 1'
#
loop_
_entity.id
_entity.type
_entity.pdbx_description
1 polymer ?
#
loop_
_entity_poly.entity_id
_entity_poly.type
_entity_poly.pdbx_seq_one_letter_code
_entity_poly.pdbx_strand_id
1 'polypeptide(L)'
;FTCVAPGTVEYALPEEPPAATAMRLAESKACSTAERYPEAVVIGADQVADLEGQPINKPVSHDLAVAQLSLQSGKIVRFHSAIAVAQMDPSGELRLKSCINTTDVHFRDLNESQIQTYLAAEKPYDCAGSFKVEGLGISLIESVKTTDPTSLVGLPLIDLCKLLIKFKIDII
;
A
#
# COMPACT_ATOMS: atom_id res chain seq x y z
N PHE A 1 12.73 -11.54 -10.75
CA PHE A 1 12.58 -11.39 -9.28
C PHE A 1 11.89 -12.59 -8.66
N THR A 2 12.08 -12.79 -7.36
CA THR A 2 11.44 -13.84 -6.57
C THR A 2 10.63 -13.18 -5.45
N CYS A 3 9.38 -13.63 -5.24
CA CYS A 3 8.56 -13.18 -4.11
C CYS A 3 8.83 -14.04 -2.88
N VAL A 4 9.04 -13.39 -1.75
CA VAL A 4 9.33 -14.05 -0.47
C VAL A 4 8.42 -13.47 0.61
N ALA A 5 7.84 -14.34 1.46
CA ALA A 5 7.09 -13.89 2.62
C ALA A 5 8.05 -13.24 3.64
N PRO A 6 7.83 -12.01 4.08
CA PRO A 6 8.77 -11.28 4.94
C PRO A 6 8.85 -11.85 6.35
N GLY A 7 7.79 -12.48 6.85
CA GLY A 7 7.71 -13.01 8.22
C GLY A 7 7.63 -11.92 9.30
N THR A 8 7.33 -10.69 8.90
CA THR A 8 7.17 -9.54 9.81
C THR A 8 5.73 -9.43 10.32
N VAL A 9 5.56 -8.87 11.50
CA VAL A 9 4.23 -8.61 12.07
C VAL A 9 3.70 -7.28 11.52
N GLU A 10 2.49 -7.30 10.97
CA GLU A 10 1.88 -6.21 10.21
C GLU A 10 0.74 -5.53 11.01
N TYR A 11 1.05 -4.87 12.11
CA TYR A 11 0.07 -4.07 12.85
C TYR A 11 0.57 -2.62 13.04
N ALA A 12 -0.38 -1.68 13.12
CA ALA A 12 -0.07 -0.30 13.49
C ALA A 12 0.31 -0.22 14.97
N LEU A 13 1.26 0.63 15.31
CA LEU A 13 1.58 0.95 16.70
C LEU A 13 0.53 1.93 17.27
N PRO A 14 0.35 1.99 18.60
CA PRO A 14 -0.52 2.98 19.20
C PRO A 14 -0.16 4.40 18.75
N GLU A 15 -1.16 5.17 18.35
CA GLU A 15 -1.03 6.56 17.87
C GLU A 15 -0.11 6.76 16.64
N GLU A 16 0.28 5.70 15.95
CA GLU A 16 1.11 5.78 14.76
C GLU A 16 0.28 6.28 13.57
N PRO A 17 0.68 7.40 12.91
CA PRO A 17 -0.02 7.87 11.72
C PRO A 17 0.03 6.84 10.58
N PRO A 18 -1.04 6.73 9.74
CA PRO A 18 -1.11 5.76 8.65
C PRO A 18 0.10 5.78 7.71
N ALA A 19 0.60 6.97 7.35
CA ALA A 19 1.79 7.12 6.52
C ALA A 19 3.06 6.58 7.19
N ALA A 20 3.21 6.77 8.51
CA ALA A 20 4.34 6.24 9.28
C ALA A 20 4.27 4.70 9.38
N THR A 21 3.08 4.16 9.59
CA THR A 21 2.83 2.72 9.58
C THR A 21 3.27 2.09 8.25
N ALA A 22 2.82 2.64 7.12
CA ALA A 22 3.20 2.15 5.80
C ALA A 22 4.72 2.16 5.60
N MET A 23 5.39 3.26 5.97
CA MET A 23 6.83 3.38 5.83
C MET A 23 7.57 2.36 6.70
N ARG A 24 7.26 2.28 7.98
CA ARG A 24 7.88 1.34 8.93
C ARG A 24 7.70 -0.11 8.48
N LEU A 25 6.51 -0.48 8.00
CA LEU A 25 6.26 -1.84 7.54
C LEU A 25 7.01 -2.17 6.25
N ALA A 26 7.08 -1.24 5.29
CA ALA A 26 7.88 -1.42 4.08
C ALA A 26 9.37 -1.61 4.41
N GLU A 27 9.92 -0.79 5.30
CA GLU A 27 11.32 -0.89 5.76
C GLU A 27 11.57 -2.21 6.51
N SER A 28 10.69 -2.58 7.45
CA SER A 28 10.80 -3.83 8.19
C SER A 28 10.78 -5.04 7.27
N LYS A 29 9.89 -5.08 6.27
CA LYS A 29 9.83 -6.14 5.26
C LYS A 29 11.13 -6.23 4.44
N ALA A 30 11.67 -5.09 4.01
CA ALA A 30 12.90 -5.05 3.25
C ALA A 30 14.11 -5.50 4.08
N CYS A 31 14.28 -4.98 5.29
CA CYS A 31 15.41 -5.26 6.15
C CYS A 31 15.44 -6.74 6.58
N SER A 32 14.34 -7.25 7.14
CA SER A 32 14.26 -8.64 7.60
C SER A 32 14.48 -9.66 6.48
N THR A 33 14.12 -9.31 5.24
CA THR A 33 14.36 -10.15 4.08
C THR A 33 15.80 -10.04 3.60
N ALA A 34 16.39 -8.84 3.60
CA ALA A 34 17.80 -8.66 3.20
C ALA A 34 18.78 -9.39 4.13
N GLU A 35 18.47 -9.46 5.43
CA GLU A 35 19.25 -10.25 6.39
C GLU A 35 19.26 -11.76 6.07
N ARG A 36 18.13 -12.27 5.54
CA ARG A 36 18.00 -13.68 5.14
C ARG A 36 18.60 -13.97 3.76
N TYR A 37 18.71 -12.96 2.91
CA TYR A 37 19.20 -13.06 1.53
C TYR A 37 20.24 -11.97 1.26
N PRO A 38 21.44 -12.06 1.88
CA PRO A 38 22.45 -11.00 1.84
C PRO A 38 22.97 -10.65 0.44
N GLU A 39 22.91 -11.59 -0.50
CA GLU A 39 23.31 -11.37 -1.89
C GLU A 39 22.23 -10.66 -2.74
N ALA A 40 21.02 -10.46 -2.20
CA ALA A 40 19.91 -9.90 -2.95
C ALA A 40 19.76 -8.42 -2.73
N VAL A 41 19.25 -7.73 -3.74
CA VAL A 41 18.60 -6.43 -3.55
C VAL A 41 17.13 -6.70 -3.28
N VAL A 42 16.67 -6.29 -2.11
CA VAL A 42 15.34 -6.60 -1.60
C VAL A 42 14.44 -5.37 -1.71
N ILE A 43 13.23 -5.56 -2.24
CA ILE A 43 12.18 -4.55 -2.28
C ILE A 43 11.12 -4.96 -1.26
N GLY A 44 10.87 -4.10 -0.28
CA GLY A 44 9.75 -4.20 0.64
C GLY A 44 8.71 -3.13 0.29
N ALA A 45 7.43 -3.48 0.38
CA ALA A 45 6.35 -2.54 0.14
C ALA A 45 5.23 -2.74 1.16
N ASP A 46 4.55 -1.65 1.49
CA ASP A 46 3.35 -1.66 2.30
C ASP A 46 2.40 -0.54 1.89
N GLN A 47 1.09 -0.78 2.03
CA GLN A 47 0.08 0.23 1.72
C GLN A 47 -0.95 0.32 2.84
N VAL A 48 -1.20 1.53 3.31
CA VAL A 48 -2.21 1.84 4.32
C VAL A 48 -3.22 2.84 3.75
N ALA A 49 -4.50 2.48 3.82
CA ALA A 49 -5.60 3.41 3.53
C ALA A 49 -5.90 4.27 4.76
N ASP A 50 -6.08 5.55 4.54
CA ASP A 50 -6.27 6.59 5.55
C ASP A 50 -7.54 7.38 5.25
N LEU A 51 -8.46 7.39 6.19
CA LEU A 51 -9.61 8.29 6.19
C LEU A 51 -9.51 9.24 7.38
N GLU A 52 -9.29 10.52 7.10
CA GLU A 52 -9.24 11.58 8.12
C GLU A 52 -8.22 11.31 9.26
N GLY A 53 -7.07 10.69 8.92
CA GLY A 53 -6.01 10.35 9.86
C GLY A 53 -6.19 8.99 10.56
N GLN A 54 -7.23 8.25 10.21
CA GLN A 54 -7.50 6.92 10.77
C GLN A 54 -7.24 5.83 9.72
N PRO A 55 -6.47 4.78 10.06
CA PRO A 55 -6.21 3.70 9.14
C PRO A 55 -7.48 2.89 8.86
N ILE A 56 -7.73 2.57 7.59
CA ILE A 56 -8.78 1.65 7.19
C ILE A 56 -8.14 0.33 6.80
N ASN A 57 -8.27 -0.65 7.67
CA ASN A 57 -7.71 -1.98 7.48
C ASN A 57 -8.51 -2.79 6.44
N LYS A 58 -8.02 -3.99 6.14
CA LYS A 58 -8.77 -5.00 5.38
C LYS A 58 -10.04 -5.37 6.15
N PRO A 59 -11.22 -5.39 5.52
CA PRO A 59 -12.48 -5.59 6.23
C PRO A 59 -12.68 -7.03 6.74
N VAL A 60 -12.07 -8.01 6.11
CA VAL A 60 -12.15 -9.45 6.37
C VAL A 60 -13.58 -10.04 6.37
N SER A 61 -14.63 -9.21 6.35
CA SER A 61 -16.04 -9.63 6.25
C SER A 61 -16.84 -8.66 5.39
N HIS A 62 -18.00 -9.16 4.92
CA HIS A 62 -18.93 -8.37 4.10
C HIS A 62 -19.47 -7.15 4.86
N ASP A 63 -19.94 -7.36 6.09
CA ASP A 63 -20.56 -6.29 6.89
C ASP A 63 -19.55 -5.16 7.21
N LEU A 64 -18.31 -5.52 7.51
CA LEU A 64 -17.24 -4.53 7.70
C LEU A 64 -16.92 -3.80 6.39
N ALA A 65 -16.95 -4.48 5.25
CA ALA A 65 -16.75 -3.85 3.95
C ALA A 65 -17.86 -2.84 3.62
N VAL A 66 -19.12 -3.20 3.90
CA VAL A 66 -20.28 -2.28 3.77
C VAL A 66 -20.08 -1.04 4.64
N ALA A 67 -19.74 -1.23 5.91
CA ALA A 67 -19.50 -0.13 6.84
C ALA A 67 -18.35 0.77 6.38
N GLN A 68 -17.24 0.20 5.92
CA GLN A 68 -16.10 0.95 5.40
C GLN A 68 -16.47 1.79 4.18
N LEU A 69 -17.11 1.21 3.15
CA LEU A 69 -17.50 1.93 1.95
C LEU A 69 -18.54 3.02 2.23
N SER A 70 -19.45 2.78 3.19
CA SER A 70 -20.39 3.80 3.65
C SER A 70 -19.69 4.99 4.31
N LEU A 71 -18.65 4.74 5.11
CA LEU A 71 -17.84 5.81 5.72
C LEU A 71 -17.00 6.58 4.70
N GLN A 72 -16.58 5.95 3.61
CA GLN A 72 -15.77 6.53 2.54
C GLN A 72 -16.60 7.32 1.52
N SER A 73 -17.91 7.07 1.45
CA SER A 73 -18.83 7.72 0.52
C SER A 73 -18.72 9.24 0.59
N GLY A 74 -18.52 9.90 -0.57
CA GLY A 74 -18.35 11.34 -0.70
C GLY A 74 -17.07 11.92 -0.11
N LYS A 75 -16.12 11.09 0.35
CA LYS A 75 -14.90 11.53 1.01
C LYS A 75 -13.63 11.23 0.20
N ILE A 76 -12.53 11.86 0.63
CA ILE A 76 -11.20 11.57 0.14
C ILE A 76 -10.55 10.54 1.06
N VAL A 77 -10.19 9.40 0.50
CA VAL A 77 -9.35 8.39 1.15
C VAL A 77 -7.94 8.52 0.60
N ARG A 78 -6.94 8.59 1.48
CA ARG A 78 -5.53 8.60 1.10
C ARG A 78 -4.97 7.19 1.17
N PHE A 79 -4.33 6.77 0.09
CA PHE A 79 -3.57 5.53 0.07
C PHE A 79 -2.09 5.87 0.16
N HIS A 80 -1.48 5.51 1.28
CA HIS A 80 -0.06 5.71 1.55
C HIS A 80 0.70 4.45 1.13
N SER A 81 1.32 4.48 -0.06
CA SER A 81 2.10 3.35 -0.60
C SER A 81 3.57 3.61 -0.36
N ALA A 82 4.15 2.91 0.60
CA ALA A 82 5.56 3.00 0.94
C ALA A 82 6.36 1.88 0.29
N ILE A 83 7.57 2.20 -0.15
CA ILE A 83 8.55 1.24 -0.65
C ILE A 83 9.90 1.45 0.03
N ALA A 84 10.60 0.35 0.24
CA ALA A 84 11.95 0.34 0.74
C ALA A 84 12.80 -0.60 -0.10
N VAL A 85 14.03 -0.19 -0.40
CA VAL A 85 15.06 -1.04 -1.03
C VAL A 85 16.17 -1.25 -0.03
N ALA A 86 16.48 -2.51 0.25
CA ALA A 86 17.52 -2.92 1.19
C ALA A 86 18.53 -3.86 0.52
N GLN A 87 19.78 -3.77 0.89
CA GLN A 87 20.86 -4.63 0.42
C GLN A 87 21.95 -4.70 1.49
N MET A 88 22.45 -5.88 1.77
CA MET A 88 23.69 -6.03 2.55
C MET A 88 24.88 -5.66 1.67
N ASP A 89 25.75 -4.81 2.19
CA ASP A 89 27.00 -4.52 1.50
C ASP A 89 28.07 -5.62 1.76
N PRO A 90 29.20 -5.60 1.04
CA PRO A 90 30.25 -6.60 1.26
C PRO A 90 30.89 -6.58 2.67
N SER A 91 30.73 -5.50 3.43
CA SER A 91 31.17 -5.40 4.83
C SER A 91 30.18 -6.01 5.83
N GLY A 92 28.97 -6.37 5.37
CA GLY A 92 27.88 -6.84 6.20
C GLY A 92 27.04 -5.72 6.80
N GLU A 93 27.18 -4.48 6.31
CA GLU A 93 26.34 -3.36 6.71
C GLU A 93 25.05 -3.30 5.84
N LEU A 94 23.91 -3.06 6.49
CA LEU A 94 22.63 -2.93 5.81
C LEU A 94 22.47 -1.54 5.20
N ARG A 95 22.38 -1.48 3.89
CA ARG A 95 22.06 -0.27 3.14
C ARG A 95 20.57 -0.22 2.88
N LEU A 96 19.88 0.83 3.36
CA LEU A 96 18.44 1.02 3.23
C LEU A 96 18.13 2.38 2.59
N LYS A 97 17.18 2.41 1.67
CA LYS A 97 16.55 3.62 1.14
C LYS A 97 15.07 3.37 0.98
N SER A 98 14.26 4.33 1.41
CA SER A 98 12.80 4.24 1.35
C SER A 98 12.17 5.53 0.86
N CYS A 99 10.94 5.46 0.41
CA CYS A 99 10.08 6.60 0.11
C CYS A 99 8.62 6.19 0.19
N ILE A 100 7.75 7.19 0.22
CA ILE A 100 6.29 7.01 0.26
C ILE A 100 5.64 7.84 -0.84
N ASN A 101 4.66 7.27 -1.48
CA ASN A 101 3.78 7.95 -2.43
C ASN A 101 2.36 7.97 -1.87
N THR A 102 1.73 9.14 -1.84
CA THR A 102 0.35 9.28 -1.37
C THR A 102 -0.56 9.53 -2.56
N THR A 103 -1.60 8.71 -2.65
CA THR A 103 -2.66 8.85 -3.65
C THR A 103 -3.94 9.27 -2.97
N ASP A 104 -4.49 10.44 -3.34
CA ASP A 104 -5.81 10.87 -2.91
C ASP A 104 -6.87 10.28 -3.86
N VAL A 105 -7.78 9.49 -3.31
CA VAL A 105 -8.91 8.89 -4.02
C VAL A 105 -10.19 9.54 -3.53
N HIS A 106 -10.87 10.28 -4.40
CA HIS A 106 -12.16 10.89 -4.09
C HIS A 106 -13.28 9.93 -4.45
N PHE A 107 -13.97 9.42 -3.44
CA PHE A 107 -15.14 8.55 -3.63
C PHE A 107 -16.36 9.38 -4.02
N ARG A 108 -17.18 8.86 -4.92
CA ARG A 108 -18.51 9.43 -5.21
C ARG A 108 -19.43 9.27 -4.00
N ASP A 109 -20.55 10.01 -3.97
CA ASP A 109 -21.67 9.66 -3.11
C ASP A 109 -22.21 8.28 -3.51
N LEU A 110 -22.11 7.32 -2.60
CA LEU A 110 -22.52 5.93 -2.80
C LEU A 110 -23.77 5.62 -2.00
N ASN A 111 -24.76 5.05 -2.65
CA ASN A 111 -25.91 4.48 -1.95
C ASN A 111 -25.69 2.99 -1.61
N GLU A 112 -26.50 2.46 -0.73
CA GLU A 112 -26.40 1.08 -0.26
C GLU A 112 -26.45 0.06 -1.41
N SER A 113 -27.33 0.24 -2.39
CA SER A 113 -27.45 -0.66 -3.53
C SER A 113 -26.16 -0.73 -4.37
N GLN A 114 -25.49 0.40 -4.56
CA GLN A 114 -24.19 0.46 -5.27
C GLN A 114 -23.11 -0.27 -4.50
N ILE A 115 -23.02 -0.05 -3.18
CA ILE A 115 -22.08 -0.75 -2.30
C ILE A 115 -22.31 -2.25 -2.36
N GLN A 116 -23.52 -2.71 -2.18
CA GLN A 116 -23.88 -4.14 -2.23
C GLN A 116 -23.55 -4.77 -3.58
N THR A 117 -23.87 -4.07 -4.68
CA THR A 117 -23.57 -4.56 -6.04
C THR A 117 -22.07 -4.72 -6.26
N TYR A 118 -21.28 -3.73 -5.85
CA TYR A 118 -19.83 -3.80 -5.93
C TYR A 118 -19.23 -4.95 -5.11
N LEU A 119 -19.64 -5.05 -3.83
CA LEU A 119 -19.14 -6.09 -2.93
C LEU A 119 -19.51 -7.50 -3.37
N ALA A 120 -20.72 -7.68 -3.94
CA ALA A 120 -21.14 -8.97 -4.47
C ALA A 120 -20.29 -9.43 -5.65
N ALA A 121 -19.91 -8.48 -6.53
CA ALA A 121 -19.13 -8.76 -7.73
C ALA A 121 -17.63 -8.90 -7.45
N GLU A 122 -17.03 -7.99 -6.70
CA GLU A 122 -15.55 -7.86 -6.54
C GLU A 122 -15.01 -8.63 -5.32
N LYS A 123 -15.80 -8.73 -4.24
CA LYS A 123 -15.40 -9.38 -2.96
C LYS A 123 -14.03 -8.94 -2.43
N PRO A 124 -13.78 -7.62 -2.25
CA PRO A 124 -12.45 -7.06 -1.96
C PRO A 124 -12.11 -7.14 -0.46
N TYR A 125 -12.30 -8.30 0.16
CA TYR A 125 -12.16 -8.47 1.62
C TYR A 125 -10.71 -8.53 2.09
N ASP A 126 -9.79 -8.70 1.18
CA ASP A 126 -8.33 -8.69 1.36
C ASP A 126 -7.67 -7.36 0.96
N CYS A 127 -8.48 -6.36 0.54
CA CYS A 127 -8.01 -5.04 0.12
C CYS A 127 -8.22 -4.00 1.23
N ALA A 128 -7.23 -3.15 1.48
CA ALA A 128 -7.38 -2.02 2.39
C ALA A 128 -8.50 -1.08 1.93
N GLY A 129 -9.34 -0.64 2.87
CA GLY A 129 -10.49 0.21 2.56
C GLY A 129 -11.59 -0.47 1.72
N SER A 130 -11.60 -1.80 1.61
CA SER A 130 -12.57 -2.54 0.78
C SER A 130 -12.58 -2.09 -0.68
N PHE A 131 -11.44 -1.61 -1.19
CA PHE A 131 -11.33 -0.97 -2.49
C PHE A 131 -10.29 -1.65 -3.36
N LYS A 132 -10.68 -1.98 -4.60
CA LYS A 132 -9.82 -2.61 -5.60
C LYS A 132 -9.91 -1.87 -6.92
N VAL A 133 -8.92 -1.00 -7.17
CA VAL A 133 -8.90 -0.11 -8.33
C VAL A 133 -8.78 -0.85 -9.66
N GLU A 134 -8.08 -1.99 -9.66
CA GLU A 134 -7.85 -2.82 -10.85
C GLU A 134 -9.13 -3.53 -11.34
N GLY A 135 -10.17 -3.56 -10.52
CA GLY A 135 -11.46 -4.13 -10.84
C GLY A 135 -12.57 -3.09 -10.89
N LEU A 136 -13.74 -3.43 -10.37
CA LEU A 136 -14.91 -2.55 -10.36
C LEU A 136 -14.77 -1.35 -9.41
N GLY A 137 -13.75 -1.32 -8.54
CA GLY A 137 -13.52 -0.18 -7.64
C GLY A 137 -13.43 1.15 -8.36
N ILE A 138 -12.89 1.17 -9.59
CA ILE A 138 -12.83 2.39 -10.41
C ILE A 138 -14.23 3.04 -10.59
N SER A 139 -15.30 2.28 -10.53
CA SER A 139 -16.67 2.78 -10.65
C SER A 139 -17.17 3.52 -9.41
N LEU A 140 -16.50 3.37 -8.27
CA LEU A 140 -16.88 3.98 -6.99
C LEU A 140 -16.30 5.37 -6.79
N ILE A 141 -15.39 5.79 -7.65
CA ILE A 141 -14.61 7.01 -7.45
C ILE A 141 -14.98 8.11 -8.45
N GLU A 142 -14.74 9.35 -8.05
CA GLU A 142 -14.90 10.53 -8.87
C GLU A 142 -13.58 10.97 -9.48
N SER A 143 -12.49 10.90 -8.70
CA SER A 143 -11.17 11.30 -9.18
C SER A 143 -10.04 10.67 -8.37
N VAL A 144 -8.84 10.63 -8.98
CA VAL A 144 -7.60 10.20 -8.37
C VAL A 144 -6.54 11.28 -8.57
N LYS A 145 -5.83 11.63 -7.51
CA LYS A 145 -4.68 12.53 -7.56
C LYS A 145 -3.44 11.83 -7.01
N THR A 146 -2.46 11.62 -7.86
CA THR A 146 -1.20 10.95 -7.52
C THR A 146 -0.05 11.48 -8.38
N THR A 147 1.18 11.26 -7.92
CA THR A 147 2.40 11.51 -8.71
C THR A 147 2.95 10.24 -9.35
N ASP A 148 2.43 9.08 -8.96
CA ASP A 148 2.77 7.78 -9.54
C ASP A 148 1.49 6.95 -9.74
N PRO A 149 1.03 6.73 -10.97
CA PRO A 149 -0.23 6.04 -11.25
C PRO A 149 -0.25 4.58 -10.77
N THR A 150 0.91 3.97 -10.56
CA THR A 150 1.02 2.59 -10.06
C THR A 150 0.96 2.49 -8.53
N SER A 151 1.06 3.64 -7.84
CA SER A 151 1.02 3.71 -6.38
C SER A 151 -0.28 3.13 -5.80
N LEU A 152 -1.42 3.43 -6.42
CA LEU A 152 -2.72 2.97 -5.94
C LEU A 152 -2.88 1.44 -6.02
N VAL A 153 -2.19 0.79 -6.95
CA VAL A 153 -2.13 -0.68 -7.06
C VAL A 153 -1.27 -1.30 -5.95
N GLY A 154 -0.47 -0.49 -5.26
CA GLY A 154 0.32 -0.91 -4.09
C GLY A 154 1.84 -0.82 -4.25
N LEU A 155 2.37 -0.60 -5.46
CA LEU A 155 3.80 -0.47 -5.71
C LEU A 155 4.10 0.74 -6.61
N PRO A 156 4.59 1.88 -6.06
CA PRO A 156 4.92 3.08 -6.82
C PRO A 156 6.19 2.86 -7.67
N LEU A 157 6.01 2.48 -8.93
CA LEU A 157 7.09 2.06 -9.82
C LEU A 157 8.02 3.21 -10.24
N ILE A 158 7.49 4.43 -10.38
CA ILE A 158 8.33 5.59 -10.69
C ILE A 158 9.32 5.84 -9.56
N ASP A 159 8.86 5.77 -8.32
CA ASP A 159 9.71 5.97 -7.15
C ASP A 159 10.62 4.75 -6.90
N LEU A 160 10.15 3.54 -7.19
CA LEU A 160 10.98 2.34 -7.15
C LEU A 160 12.17 2.45 -8.11
N CYS A 161 11.95 2.88 -9.36
CA CYS A 161 13.03 3.10 -10.34
C CYS A 161 14.08 4.09 -9.79
N LYS A 162 13.63 5.21 -9.19
CA LYS A 162 14.55 6.18 -8.56
C LYS A 162 15.37 5.58 -7.42
N LEU A 163 14.77 4.68 -6.62
CA LEU A 163 15.49 3.99 -5.55
C LEU A 163 16.50 2.99 -6.12
N LEU A 164 16.13 2.16 -7.08
CA LEU A 164 17.01 1.16 -7.70
C LEU A 164 18.24 1.79 -8.34
N ILE A 165 18.11 2.93 -9.00
CA ILE A 165 19.24 3.70 -9.53
C ILE A 165 20.23 4.07 -8.41
N LYS A 166 19.76 4.42 -7.21
CA LYS A 166 20.65 4.69 -6.05
C LYS A 166 21.42 3.45 -5.60
N PHE A 167 20.91 2.26 -5.88
CA PHE A 167 21.59 0.98 -5.65
C PHE A 167 22.42 0.51 -6.85
N LYS A 168 22.61 1.37 -7.85
CA LYS A 168 23.37 1.08 -9.08
C LYS A 168 22.78 -0.08 -9.89
N ILE A 169 21.46 -0.21 -9.84
CA ILE A 169 20.72 -1.16 -10.66
C ILE A 169 20.22 -0.41 -11.87
N ASP A 170 20.71 -0.83 -13.03
CA ASP A 170 20.27 -0.32 -14.32
C ASP A 170 18.92 -0.95 -14.68
N ILE A 171 17.96 -0.13 -15.11
CA ILE A 171 16.62 -0.59 -15.42
C ILE A 171 16.40 -0.64 -16.93
N ILE A 172 17.03 0.27 -17.67
CA ILE A 172 17.03 0.38 -19.14
C ILE A 172 18.41 0.83 -19.63
#